data_7a0a651132e6501cb75fd5bc5b3c3861
#
_entry.id   7a0a651132e6501cb75fd5bc5b3c3861
#
_cell.length_a   1.000
_cell.length_b   1.000
_cell.length_c   1.000
_cell.angle_alpha   90.00
_cell.angle_beta   90.00
_cell.angle_gamma   90.00
#
_symmetry.space_group_name_H-M   'P 1'
#
loop_
_entity.id
_entity.type
_entity.pdbx_description
1 polymer ?
#
loop_
_entity_poly.entity_id
_entity_poly.type
_entity_poly.pdbx_seq_one_letter_code
_entity_poly.pdbx_strand_id
1 'polypeptide(L)'
;MSFLYENKTLKLAVLGATCLLFSACANHSAQNQTFESALYQRICNDGFFSQNLDKVKKGNDAIYTGINVGLIARNCGEFDLSNQLFDAAEESYKQDVDLQNAGKKGAKLVTTTLVNDTIVDYEGSLYERIMLNLYKGLNFMDLGDYGNARVEFNRALMRQDKAKEYFAKEIAKNREEIEKAKEDPNYDKNMNENLKSVTKEYDALFKEFVTTKDFVNPYATYLASVFFFMDNDYRKAADLFREVAKINPKNKEIQKEYAVFKGRANSVSKKGKKYIFVVYENGFGVMKDDFTLTLPFVVDKNIVTTNVALQTLKKREASFPNIKVNGVQTTEVVDLDNIIATEFKINMPAMITKALAQTITKTTLNVVVASNDKTGGFLSLGSSILTTLTNNADVRSWRGLPKNISVAMVENKGSVNIKNPQGEEIYTNTLDKNKNALIIVRSFAQNLPSNVNLTQK
;
A
#
# COMPACT_ATOMS: atom_id res chain seq x y z
N MET A 1 43.20 26.10 -29.84
CA MET A 1 43.21 24.74 -29.20
C MET A 1 42.40 24.65 -27.91
N SER A 2 42.17 25.71 -27.14
CA SER A 2 41.40 25.70 -25.89
C SER A 2 39.88 25.43 -26.09
N PHE A 3 39.26 26.01 -27.11
CA PHE A 3 37.84 25.88 -27.40
C PHE A 3 37.34 24.46 -27.78
N LEU A 4 38.21 23.64 -28.30
CA LEU A 4 37.92 22.23 -28.65
C LEU A 4 38.04 21.29 -27.44
N TYR A 5 38.78 21.71 -26.41
CA TYR A 5 38.96 20.95 -25.19
C TYR A 5 37.76 21.13 -24.22
N GLU A 6 37.23 22.34 -24.11
CA GLU A 6 36.00 22.63 -23.29
C GLU A 6 34.76 21.89 -23.81
N ASN A 7 34.61 21.80 -25.15
CA ASN A 7 33.50 21.04 -25.72
C ASN A 7 33.59 19.52 -25.50
N LYS A 8 34.81 18.95 -25.39
CA LYS A 8 34.98 17.51 -25.10
C LYS A 8 34.68 17.19 -23.63
N THR A 9 35.13 18.04 -22.71
CA THR A 9 34.85 17.87 -21.26
C THR A 9 33.36 18.05 -20.94
N LEU A 10 32.69 19.02 -21.59
CA LEU A 10 31.24 19.21 -21.44
C LEU A 10 30.47 18.00 -22.03
N LYS A 11 30.86 17.48 -23.17
CA LYS A 11 30.27 16.26 -23.77
C LYS A 11 30.47 15.02 -22.92
N LEU A 12 31.64 14.84 -22.30
CA LEU A 12 31.93 13.74 -21.38
C LEU A 12 31.15 13.90 -20.06
N ALA A 13 31.01 15.12 -19.53
CA ALA A 13 30.27 15.39 -18.34
C ALA A 13 28.76 15.14 -18.53
N VAL A 14 28.20 15.54 -19.68
CA VAL A 14 26.80 15.25 -20.03
C VAL A 14 26.59 13.76 -20.29
N LEU A 15 27.51 13.07 -20.98
CA LEU A 15 27.45 11.62 -21.17
C LEU A 15 27.56 10.87 -19.83
N GLY A 16 28.46 11.30 -18.95
CA GLY A 16 28.64 10.73 -17.62
C GLY A 16 27.41 10.96 -16.73
N ALA A 17 26.81 12.16 -16.78
CA ALA A 17 25.56 12.46 -16.08
C ALA A 17 24.38 11.63 -16.63
N THR A 18 24.31 11.46 -17.96
CA THR A 18 23.27 10.63 -18.59
C THR A 18 23.43 9.16 -18.21
N CYS A 19 24.65 8.62 -18.18
CA CYS A 19 24.91 7.24 -17.75
C CYS A 19 24.60 7.02 -16.26
N LEU A 20 24.86 8.01 -15.39
CA LEU A 20 24.50 7.95 -13.97
C LEU A 20 22.98 8.01 -13.76
N LEU A 21 22.24 8.73 -14.60
CA LEU A 21 20.78 8.80 -14.56
C LEU A 21 20.13 7.50 -15.06
N PHE A 22 20.72 6.79 -16.00
CA PHE A 22 20.25 5.47 -16.44
C PHE A 22 20.35 4.40 -15.35
N SER A 23 21.33 4.49 -14.44
CA SER A 23 21.46 3.58 -13.30
C SER A 23 20.55 3.96 -12.13
N ALA A 24 20.02 5.19 -12.09
CA ALA A 24 19.13 5.69 -11.05
C ALA A 24 17.63 5.53 -11.38
N CYS A 25 17.27 5.20 -12.63
CA CYS A 25 15.89 4.84 -12.98
C CYS A 25 15.59 3.46 -12.41
N ALA A 26 15.22 3.40 -11.12
CA ALA A 26 14.73 2.18 -10.50
C ALA A 26 13.50 1.71 -11.29
N ASN A 27 13.61 0.57 -11.94
CA ASN A 27 12.48 -0.03 -12.63
C ASN A 27 11.54 -0.68 -11.58
N HIS A 28 10.69 0.14 -10.96
CA HIS A 28 9.74 -0.31 -9.95
C HIS A 28 8.75 -1.35 -10.50
N SER A 29 8.49 -1.34 -11.80
CA SER A 29 7.68 -2.37 -12.45
C SER A 29 8.33 -3.75 -12.34
N ALA A 30 9.64 -3.88 -12.62
CA ALA A 30 10.36 -5.13 -12.45
C ALA A 30 10.44 -5.56 -10.99
N GLN A 31 10.60 -4.62 -10.06
CA GLN A 31 10.61 -4.90 -8.62
C GLN A 31 9.22 -5.34 -8.13
N ASN A 32 8.14 -4.72 -8.61
CA ASN A 32 6.76 -5.15 -8.37
C ASN A 32 6.55 -6.60 -8.83
N GLN A 33 6.98 -6.95 -10.04
CA GLN A 33 6.90 -8.31 -10.57
C GLN A 33 7.71 -9.30 -9.73
N THR A 34 8.88 -8.90 -9.25
CA THR A 34 9.72 -9.74 -8.36
C THR A 34 8.97 -10.07 -7.06
N PHE A 35 8.35 -9.09 -6.42
CA PHE A 35 7.59 -9.32 -5.19
C PHE A 35 6.35 -10.19 -5.42
N GLU A 36 5.61 -9.95 -6.50
CA GLU A 36 4.45 -10.79 -6.86
C GLU A 36 4.88 -12.22 -7.17
N SER A 37 5.93 -12.40 -7.96
CA SER A 37 6.46 -13.71 -8.29
C SER A 37 6.94 -14.46 -7.04
N ALA A 38 7.56 -13.75 -6.09
CA ALA A 38 7.99 -14.34 -4.82
C ALA A 38 6.82 -14.86 -3.98
N LEU A 39 5.67 -14.17 -4.00
CA LEU A 39 4.45 -14.63 -3.35
C LEU A 39 3.80 -15.80 -4.09
N TYR A 40 3.66 -15.70 -5.43
CA TYR A 40 3.07 -16.77 -6.25
C TYR A 40 3.87 -18.07 -6.20
N GLN A 41 5.19 -17.99 -6.27
CA GLN A 41 6.09 -19.13 -6.31
C GLN A 41 6.55 -19.58 -4.91
N ARG A 42 6.13 -18.88 -3.87
CA ARG A 42 6.56 -19.09 -2.48
C ARG A 42 8.08 -19.15 -2.38
N ILE A 43 8.75 -18.09 -2.83
CA ILE A 43 10.21 -17.98 -2.78
C ILE A 43 10.64 -17.72 -1.33
N CYS A 44 11.05 -18.78 -0.64
CA CYS A 44 11.52 -18.76 0.74
C CYS A 44 13.04 -18.99 0.76
N ASN A 45 13.80 -18.00 0.28
CA ASN A 45 15.24 -18.13 0.06
C ASN A 45 16.03 -17.13 0.92
N ASP A 46 16.98 -17.63 1.73
CA ASP A 46 17.78 -16.82 2.64
C ASP A 46 18.58 -15.72 1.94
N GLY A 47 19.08 -15.99 0.72
CA GLY A 47 19.81 -15.02 -0.09
C GLY A 47 18.92 -13.86 -0.53
N PHE A 48 17.66 -14.15 -0.93
CA PHE A 48 16.67 -13.13 -1.25
C PHE A 48 16.35 -12.26 -0.03
N PHE A 49 16.14 -12.88 1.12
CA PHE A 49 15.81 -12.15 2.34
C PHE A 49 16.97 -11.31 2.86
N SER A 50 18.18 -11.87 2.94
CA SER A 50 19.36 -11.15 3.46
C SER A 50 19.72 -9.94 2.59
N GLN A 51 19.69 -10.09 1.26
CA GLN A 51 19.94 -8.98 0.33
C GLN A 51 18.94 -7.83 0.51
N ASN A 52 17.65 -8.14 0.68
CA ASN A 52 16.64 -7.11 0.87
C ASN A 52 16.67 -6.49 2.26
N LEU A 53 16.96 -7.28 3.31
CA LEU A 53 17.14 -6.76 4.67
C LEU A 53 18.30 -5.76 4.73
N ASP A 54 19.41 -6.04 4.05
CA ASP A 54 20.54 -5.12 3.96
C ASP A 54 20.20 -3.81 3.25
N LYS A 55 19.39 -3.86 2.17
CA LYS A 55 18.88 -2.65 1.49
C LYS A 55 18.01 -1.81 2.42
N VAL A 56 17.07 -2.45 3.11
CA VAL A 56 16.14 -1.78 4.03
C VAL A 56 16.89 -1.14 5.20
N LYS A 57 17.85 -1.84 5.80
CA LYS A 57 18.70 -1.30 6.89
C LYS A 57 19.56 -0.12 6.46
N LYS A 58 19.95 -0.03 5.20
CA LYS A 58 20.67 1.12 4.62
C LYS A 58 19.75 2.30 4.28
N GLY A 59 18.45 2.17 4.46
CA GLY A 59 17.47 3.21 4.16
C GLY A 59 17.07 3.30 2.68
N ASN A 60 17.54 2.39 1.82
CA ASN A 60 17.27 2.45 0.38
C ASN A 60 15.83 1.95 0.11
N ASP A 61 14.92 2.86 -0.18
CA ASP A 61 13.49 2.61 -0.41
C ASP A 61 12.91 1.65 0.65
N ALA A 62 13.25 1.95 1.92
CA ALA A 62 13.12 1.03 3.04
C ALA A 62 11.66 0.66 3.32
N ILE A 63 10.74 1.62 3.18
CA ILE A 63 9.30 1.37 3.40
C ILE A 63 8.80 0.39 2.35
N TYR A 64 9.01 0.69 1.06
CA TYR A 64 8.49 -0.12 -0.04
C TYR A 64 9.06 -1.54 -0.04
N THR A 65 10.38 -1.68 0.12
CA THR A 65 11.04 -2.98 0.19
C THR A 65 10.64 -3.73 1.47
N GLY A 66 10.63 -3.04 2.61
CA GLY A 66 10.35 -3.65 3.91
C GLY A 66 8.94 -4.22 4.03
N ILE A 67 7.90 -3.49 3.57
CA ILE A 67 6.52 -3.99 3.62
C ILE A 67 6.30 -5.17 2.68
N ASN A 68 6.85 -5.14 1.47
CA ASN A 68 6.67 -6.22 0.50
C ASN A 68 7.44 -7.48 0.91
N VAL A 69 8.72 -7.36 1.23
CA VAL A 69 9.56 -8.52 1.60
C VAL A 69 9.18 -9.04 3.00
N GLY A 70 8.76 -8.16 3.92
CA GLY A 70 8.24 -8.57 5.22
C GLY A 70 7.00 -9.47 5.11
N LEU A 71 6.09 -9.17 4.19
CA LEU A 71 4.93 -10.04 3.95
C LEU A 71 5.33 -11.35 3.27
N ILE A 72 6.31 -11.34 2.36
CA ILE A 72 6.85 -12.57 1.76
C ILE A 72 7.46 -13.46 2.84
N ALA A 73 8.28 -12.90 3.74
CA ALA A 73 8.85 -13.62 4.87
C ALA A 73 7.76 -14.23 5.77
N ARG A 74 6.71 -13.48 6.12
CA ARG A 74 5.55 -13.99 6.85
C ARG A 74 4.90 -15.18 6.14
N ASN A 75 4.70 -15.12 4.84
CA ASN A 75 4.11 -16.22 4.06
C ASN A 75 5.01 -17.44 3.98
N CYS A 76 6.30 -17.28 4.26
CA CYS A 76 7.26 -18.38 4.40
C CYS A 76 7.33 -18.96 5.83
N GLY A 77 6.64 -18.35 6.80
CA GLY A 77 6.73 -18.72 8.22
C GLY A 77 7.91 -18.08 8.97
N GLU A 78 8.66 -17.19 8.31
CA GLU A 78 9.82 -16.48 8.86
C GLU A 78 9.36 -15.23 9.64
N PHE A 79 8.66 -15.44 10.76
CA PHE A 79 7.96 -14.38 11.49
C PHE A 79 8.92 -13.35 12.12
N ASP A 80 10.06 -13.80 12.68
CA ASP A 80 11.07 -12.90 13.23
C ASP A 80 11.71 -12.04 12.15
N LEU A 81 12.02 -12.61 11.01
CA LEU A 81 12.57 -11.89 9.87
C LEU A 81 11.54 -10.91 9.28
N SER A 82 10.28 -11.34 9.20
CA SER A 82 9.17 -10.46 8.80
C SER A 82 9.07 -9.25 9.72
N ASN A 83 9.16 -9.43 11.05
CA ASN A 83 9.16 -8.35 12.01
C ASN A 83 10.37 -7.42 11.84
N GLN A 84 11.58 -7.94 11.62
CA GLN A 84 12.77 -7.10 11.35
C GLN A 84 12.60 -6.21 10.13
N LEU A 85 12.03 -6.72 9.04
CA LEU A 85 11.74 -5.97 7.82
C LEU A 85 10.66 -4.91 8.04
N PHE A 86 9.61 -5.24 8.77
CA PHE A 86 8.55 -4.30 9.14
C PHE A 86 9.04 -3.23 10.12
N ASP A 87 9.90 -3.57 11.08
CA ASP A 87 10.49 -2.60 12.02
C ASP A 87 11.34 -1.56 11.29
N ALA A 88 12.16 -1.99 10.34
CA ALA A 88 12.98 -1.08 9.55
C ALA A 88 12.13 -0.17 8.65
N ALA A 89 11.04 -0.71 8.05
CA ALA A 89 10.07 0.12 7.33
C ALA A 89 9.37 1.11 8.28
N GLU A 90 8.97 0.66 9.48
CA GLU A 90 8.30 1.52 10.46
C GLU A 90 9.21 2.65 10.97
N GLU A 91 10.50 2.38 11.15
CA GLU A 91 11.47 3.41 11.53
C GLU A 91 11.63 4.47 10.44
N SER A 92 11.65 4.07 9.16
CA SER A 92 11.67 5.01 8.04
C SER A 92 10.39 5.86 7.97
N TYR A 93 9.22 5.32 8.29
CA TYR A 93 7.99 6.12 8.44
C TYR A 93 8.15 7.23 9.47
N LYS A 94 8.79 6.94 10.63
CA LYS A 94 9.00 7.93 11.69
C LYS A 94 9.98 9.00 11.28
N GLN A 95 11.09 8.63 10.64
CA GLN A 95 12.14 9.58 10.26
C GLN A 95 11.71 10.47 9.08
N ASP A 96 11.10 9.91 8.06
CA ASP A 96 10.84 10.62 6.81
C ASP A 96 9.47 11.32 6.79
N VAL A 97 8.47 10.75 7.44
CA VAL A 97 7.08 11.22 7.33
C VAL A 97 6.57 11.89 8.59
N ASP A 98 6.82 11.30 9.77
CA ASP A 98 6.30 11.82 11.04
C ASP A 98 7.14 12.96 11.62
N LEU A 99 8.44 13.02 11.30
CA LEU A 99 9.42 13.99 11.81
C LEU A 99 9.88 15.05 10.82
N GLN A 100 9.24 15.18 9.64
CA GLN A 100 9.64 16.20 8.65
C GLN A 100 9.54 17.61 9.22
N ASN A 101 10.68 18.14 9.68
CA ASN A 101 10.83 19.55 10.04
C ASN A 101 10.74 20.45 8.80
N ALA A 102 10.07 21.59 8.94
CA ALA A 102 9.78 22.55 7.87
C ALA A 102 11.01 22.98 7.02
N GLY A 103 12.24 22.91 7.57
CA GLY A 103 13.47 23.29 6.87
C GLY A 103 13.94 22.31 5.77
N LYS A 104 13.60 21.02 5.86
CA LYS A 104 13.91 20.01 4.80
C LYS A 104 12.90 20.04 3.64
N LYS A 105 11.69 20.60 3.88
CA LYS A 105 10.61 20.66 2.88
C LYS A 105 10.96 21.52 1.67
N GLY A 106 11.64 22.64 1.85
CA GLY A 106 11.99 23.57 0.78
C GLY A 106 12.97 22.98 -0.24
N ALA A 107 14.03 22.31 0.23
CA ALA A 107 15.02 21.68 -0.65
C ALA A 107 14.44 20.47 -1.39
N LYS A 108 13.59 19.67 -0.73
CA LYS A 108 12.92 18.52 -1.34
C LYS A 108 11.93 18.93 -2.44
N LEU A 109 11.27 20.10 -2.29
CA LEU A 109 10.28 20.57 -3.25
C LEU A 109 10.90 21.02 -4.58
N VAL A 110 12.01 21.75 -4.54
CA VAL A 110 12.74 22.17 -5.76
C VAL A 110 13.26 20.96 -6.52
N THR A 111 13.73 19.94 -5.79
CA THR A 111 14.21 18.69 -6.40
C THR A 111 13.06 17.87 -7.01
N THR A 112 11.89 17.82 -6.35
CA THR A 112 10.73 17.04 -6.83
C THR A 112 9.98 17.66 -7.99
N THR A 113 10.12 18.96 -8.25
CA THR A 113 9.51 19.62 -9.43
C THR A 113 10.24 19.24 -10.72
N LEU A 114 11.56 19.00 -10.64
CA LEU A 114 12.39 18.61 -11.78
C LEU A 114 12.64 17.11 -11.85
N VAL A 115 12.51 16.40 -10.74
CA VAL A 115 12.82 14.98 -10.58
C VAL A 115 11.52 14.21 -10.34
N ASN A 116 11.40 13.05 -10.96
CA ASN A 116 10.24 12.18 -10.84
C ASN A 116 10.09 11.63 -9.41
N ASP A 117 8.84 11.41 -8.97
CA ASP A 117 8.51 10.77 -7.68
C ASP A 117 9.14 9.37 -7.52
N THR A 118 9.43 8.68 -8.62
CA THR A 118 10.10 7.37 -8.60
C THR A 118 11.54 7.40 -8.10
N ILE A 119 12.17 8.58 -8.02
CA ILE A 119 13.56 8.77 -7.52
C ILE A 119 13.57 9.17 -6.03
N VAL A 120 12.41 9.56 -5.49
CA VAL A 120 12.25 9.89 -4.07
C VAL A 120 11.85 8.64 -3.31
N ASP A 121 12.28 8.50 -2.05
CA ASP A 121 11.88 7.39 -1.21
C ASP A 121 10.35 7.29 -1.08
N TYR A 122 9.85 6.06 -1.08
CA TYR A 122 8.42 5.79 -0.97
C TYR A 122 7.89 6.18 0.41
N GLU A 123 6.89 7.04 0.47
CA GLU A 123 6.32 7.50 1.74
C GLU A 123 5.26 6.55 2.33
N GLY A 124 4.74 5.63 1.51
CA GLY A 124 3.69 4.69 1.90
C GLY A 124 2.32 5.35 2.12
N SER A 125 1.30 4.51 2.18
CA SER A 125 -0.10 4.91 2.40
C SER A 125 -0.54 4.66 3.84
N LEU A 126 -1.61 5.29 4.30
CA LEU A 126 -2.11 5.10 5.67
C LEU A 126 -2.60 3.66 5.89
N TYR A 127 -3.33 3.10 4.91
CA TYR A 127 -3.78 1.71 5.00
C TYR A 127 -2.60 0.74 5.14
N GLU A 128 -1.47 1.00 4.47
CA GLU A 128 -0.27 0.17 4.57
C GLU A 128 0.33 0.22 5.96
N ARG A 129 0.38 1.39 6.59
CA ARG A 129 0.89 1.55 7.97
C ARG A 129 0.03 0.81 8.97
N ILE A 130 -1.30 0.81 8.80
CA ILE A 130 -2.22 0.06 9.66
C ILE A 130 -2.01 -1.44 9.45
N MET A 131 -1.93 -1.90 8.20
CA MET A 131 -1.72 -3.30 7.85
C MET A 131 -0.35 -3.82 8.34
N LEU A 132 0.68 -2.99 8.32
CA LEU A 132 2.00 -3.33 8.87
C LEU A 132 1.90 -3.73 10.35
N ASN A 133 1.25 -2.92 11.18
CA ASN A 133 1.09 -3.27 12.59
C ASN A 133 0.18 -4.49 12.79
N LEU A 134 -0.82 -4.70 11.93
CA LEU A 134 -1.63 -5.91 11.99
C LEU A 134 -0.80 -7.17 11.74
N TYR A 135 0.03 -7.18 10.69
CA TYR A 135 0.87 -8.33 10.38
C TYR A 135 1.97 -8.53 11.41
N LYS A 136 2.55 -7.46 11.97
CA LYS A 136 3.44 -7.59 13.14
C LYS A 136 2.73 -8.21 14.33
N GLY A 137 1.52 -7.75 14.63
CA GLY A 137 0.69 -8.33 15.70
C GLY A 137 0.44 -9.82 15.49
N LEU A 138 0.10 -10.24 14.27
CA LEU A 138 -0.07 -11.65 13.91
C LEU A 138 1.24 -12.43 14.00
N ASN A 139 2.37 -11.87 13.56
CA ASN A 139 3.69 -12.49 13.71
C ASN A 139 4.03 -12.78 15.18
N PHE A 140 3.81 -11.79 16.06
CA PHE A 140 4.04 -11.98 17.50
C PHE A 140 3.08 -13.01 18.12
N MET A 141 1.82 -13.12 17.64
CA MET A 141 0.94 -14.20 18.06
C MET A 141 1.46 -15.58 17.63
N ASP A 142 1.96 -15.71 16.39
CA ASP A 142 2.50 -16.95 15.84
C ASP A 142 3.80 -17.37 16.58
N LEU A 143 4.57 -16.37 17.08
CA LEU A 143 5.75 -16.57 17.95
C LEU A 143 5.40 -16.81 19.43
N GLY A 144 4.11 -16.71 19.81
CA GLY A 144 3.68 -16.83 21.21
C GLY A 144 3.95 -15.59 22.09
N ASP A 145 4.40 -14.50 21.51
CA ASP A 145 4.65 -13.22 22.19
C ASP A 145 3.41 -12.32 22.21
N TYR A 146 2.47 -12.65 23.07
CA TYR A 146 1.22 -11.91 23.19
C TYR A 146 1.38 -10.49 23.76
N GLY A 147 2.48 -10.22 24.46
CA GLY A 147 2.81 -8.89 24.98
C GLY A 147 3.06 -7.91 23.83
N ASN A 148 3.97 -8.25 22.94
CA ASN A 148 4.27 -7.45 21.75
C ASN A 148 3.10 -7.46 20.74
N ALA A 149 2.39 -8.56 20.58
CA ALA A 149 1.16 -8.60 19.78
C ALA A 149 0.14 -7.54 20.26
N ARG A 150 -0.08 -7.41 21.57
CA ARG A 150 -0.96 -6.39 22.16
C ARG A 150 -0.51 -4.97 21.82
N VAL A 151 0.79 -4.71 21.83
CA VAL A 151 1.34 -3.40 21.45
C VAL A 151 1.03 -3.09 19.99
N GLU A 152 1.24 -4.03 19.09
CA GLU A 152 1.06 -3.81 17.66
C GLU A 152 -0.43 -3.64 17.27
N PHE A 153 -1.33 -4.45 17.84
CA PHE A 153 -2.78 -4.24 17.61
C PHE A 153 -3.26 -2.89 18.16
N ASN A 154 -2.74 -2.44 19.31
CA ASN A 154 -3.05 -1.10 19.82
C ASN A 154 -2.50 0.01 18.90
N ARG A 155 -1.31 -0.15 18.33
CA ARG A 155 -0.74 0.81 17.37
C ARG A 155 -1.58 0.90 16.10
N ALA A 156 -2.04 -0.25 15.57
CA ALA A 156 -2.94 -0.28 14.42
C ALA A 156 -4.23 0.52 14.68
N LEU A 157 -4.87 0.27 15.82
CA LEU A 157 -6.07 1.00 16.24
C LEU A 157 -5.81 2.50 16.43
N MET A 158 -4.71 2.88 17.09
CA MET A 158 -4.34 4.27 17.30
C MET A 158 -4.11 5.00 15.97
N ARG A 159 -3.48 4.35 14.99
CA ARG A 159 -3.31 4.91 13.64
C ARG A 159 -4.66 5.12 12.94
N GLN A 160 -5.58 4.18 13.10
CA GLN A 160 -6.94 4.32 12.57
C GLN A 160 -7.72 5.45 13.24
N ASP A 161 -7.65 5.59 14.56
CA ASP A 161 -8.30 6.68 15.29
C ASP A 161 -7.80 8.05 14.85
N LYS A 162 -6.52 8.15 14.50
CA LYS A 162 -5.89 9.38 13.99
C LYS A 162 -6.07 9.60 12.47
N ALA A 163 -6.81 8.72 11.79
CA ALA A 163 -6.97 8.81 10.34
C ALA A 163 -7.52 10.17 9.89
N LYS A 164 -8.49 10.76 10.61
CA LYS A 164 -9.04 12.09 10.28
C LYS A 164 -7.99 13.18 10.34
N GLU A 165 -7.13 13.15 11.37
CA GLU A 165 -6.02 14.11 11.51
C GLU A 165 -4.97 13.91 10.41
N TYR A 166 -4.64 12.66 10.10
CA TYR A 166 -3.72 12.31 9.02
C TYR A 166 -4.22 12.86 7.68
N PHE A 167 -5.46 12.57 7.30
CA PHE A 167 -6.03 13.06 6.04
C PHE A 167 -6.20 14.57 6.01
N ALA A 168 -6.50 15.22 7.12
CA ALA A 168 -6.54 16.68 7.18
C ALA A 168 -5.17 17.30 6.87
N LYS A 169 -4.08 16.71 7.40
CA LYS A 169 -2.70 17.12 7.08
C LYS A 169 -2.34 16.87 5.62
N GLU A 170 -2.70 15.70 5.08
CA GLU A 170 -2.47 15.39 3.67
C GLU A 170 -3.24 16.33 2.74
N ILE A 171 -4.50 16.62 3.04
CA ILE A 171 -5.30 17.59 2.27
C ILE A 171 -4.70 18.99 2.35
N ALA A 172 -4.20 19.41 3.52
CA ALA A 172 -3.54 20.71 3.67
C ALA A 172 -2.23 20.78 2.87
N LYS A 173 -1.40 19.72 2.92
CA LYS A 173 -0.18 19.56 2.12
C LYS A 173 -0.50 19.64 0.62
N ASN A 174 -1.53 18.92 0.20
CA ASN A 174 -1.98 18.86 -1.18
C ASN A 174 -2.43 20.26 -1.68
N ARG A 175 -3.14 21.03 -0.84
CA ARG A 175 -3.50 22.43 -1.18
C ARG A 175 -2.28 23.32 -1.32
N GLU A 176 -1.29 23.19 -0.43
CA GLU A 176 -0.04 23.95 -0.52
C GLU A 176 0.71 23.64 -1.82
N GLU A 177 0.76 22.38 -2.22
CA GLU A 177 1.38 21.96 -3.50
C GLU A 177 0.63 22.53 -4.71
N ILE A 178 -0.71 22.56 -4.67
CA ILE A 178 -1.54 23.18 -5.69
C ILE A 178 -1.28 24.69 -5.77
N GLU A 179 -1.25 25.41 -4.64
CA GLU A 179 -0.98 26.86 -4.63
C GLU A 179 0.42 27.17 -5.17
N LYS A 180 1.44 26.38 -4.83
CA LYS A 180 2.78 26.53 -5.40
C LYS A 180 2.82 26.27 -6.90
N ALA A 181 2.06 25.30 -7.39
CA ALA A 181 1.98 25.04 -8.83
C ALA A 181 1.36 26.23 -9.59
N LYS A 182 0.45 26.98 -8.98
CA LYS A 182 -0.16 28.19 -9.57
C LYS A 182 0.82 29.36 -9.73
N GLU A 183 1.98 29.32 -9.07
CA GLU A 183 3.03 30.34 -9.25
C GLU A 183 3.68 30.28 -10.64
N ASP A 184 3.56 29.15 -11.37
CA ASP A 184 4.05 29.05 -12.75
C ASP A 184 3.18 29.91 -13.69
N PRO A 185 3.77 30.86 -14.46
CA PRO A 185 3.03 31.72 -15.38
C PRO A 185 2.22 31.02 -16.45
N ASN A 186 2.55 29.74 -16.74
CA ASN A 186 1.85 28.92 -17.72
C ASN A 186 0.75 28.04 -17.09
N TYR A 187 0.59 28.08 -15.75
CA TYR A 187 -0.34 27.21 -15.04
C TYR A 187 -1.78 27.40 -15.51
N ASP A 188 -2.32 28.63 -15.43
CA ASP A 188 -3.73 28.90 -15.74
C ASP A 188 -4.11 28.59 -17.19
N LYS A 189 -3.18 28.80 -18.12
CA LYS A 189 -3.38 28.53 -19.54
C LYS A 189 -3.54 27.03 -19.86
N ASN A 190 -2.94 26.20 -19.03
CA ASN A 190 -2.79 24.77 -19.30
C ASN A 190 -3.67 23.87 -18.40
N MET A 191 -4.06 24.39 -17.21
CA MET A 191 -4.68 23.53 -16.20
C MET A 191 -6.17 23.23 -16.45
N ASN A 192 -6.98 24.25 -16.80
CA ASN A 192 -8.43 24.10 -16.80
C ASN A 192 -8.94 23.01 -17.79
N GLU A 193 -8.45 23.00 -19.01
CA GLU A 193 -8.85 22.05 -20.06
C GLU A 193 -8.23 20.65 -19.78
N ASN A 194 -6.94 20.62 -19.43
CA ASN A 194 -6.24 19.38 -19.15
C ASN A 194 -6.77 18.70 -17.88
N LEU A 195 -7.09 19.47 -16.84
CA LEU A 195 -7.71 18.94 -15.62
C LEU A 195 -9.06 18.28 -15.89
N LYS A 196 -9.91 18.89 -16.73
CA LYS A 196 -11.21 18.27 -17.13
C LYS A 196 -11.01 16.94 -17.84
N SER A 197 -10.05 16.90 -18.77
CA SER A 197 -9.75 15.67 -19.52
C SER A 197 -9.28 14.54 -18.60
N VAL A 198 -8.35 14.85 -17.68
CA VAL A 198 -7.86 13.89 -16.71
C VAL A 198 -8.95 13.44 -15.73
N THR A 199 -9.75 14.36 -15.20
CA THR A 199 -10.83 14.04 -14.24
C THR A 199 -11.84 13.07 -14.83
N LYS A 200 -12.15 13.18 -16.13
CA LYS A 200 -13.08 12.28 -16.81
C LYS A 200 -12.60 10.81 -16.78
N GLU A 201 -11.30 10.57 -16.93
CA GLU A 201 -10.74 9.21 -16.84
C GLU A 201 -10.87 8.66 -15.41
N TYR A 202 -10.60 9.49 -14.39
CA TYR A 202 -10.77 9.07 -13.00
C TYR A 202 -12.23 8.87 -12.58
N ASP A 203 -13.17 9.63 -13.14
CA ASP A 203 -14.61 9.40 -12.91
C ASP A 203 -15.05 8.01 -13.40
N ALA A 204 -14.46 7.52 -14.50
CA ALA A 204 -14.70 6.16 -14.98
C ALA A 204 -14.10 5.12 -14.02
N LEU A 205 -12.86 5.32 -13.58
CA LEU A 205 -12.16 4.45 -12.62
C LEU A 205 -12.97 4.29 -11.31
N PHE A 206 -13.43 5.40 -10.73
CA PHE A 206 -14.12 5.35 -9.43
C PHE A 206 -15.54 4.77 -9.47
N LYS A 207 -16.11 4.54 -10.65
CA LYS A 207 -17.35 3.74 -10.77
C LYS A 207 -17.15 2.26 -10.42
N GLU A 208 -15.91 1.79 -10.47
CA GLU A 208 -15.57 0.42 -10.14
C GLU A 208 -15.42 0.15 -8.64
N PHE A 209 -15.41 1.18 -7.79
CA PHE A 209 -15.14 1.08 -6.35
C PHE A 209 -16.24 1.75 -5.51
N VAL A 210 -16.48 1.18 -4.34
CA VAL A 210 -17.36 1.79 -3.32
C VAL A 210 -16.49 2.61 -2.37
N THR A 211 -16.20 3.86 -2.75
CA THR A 211 -15.42 4.76 -1.90
C THR A 211 -16.26 5.39 -0.81
N THR A 212 -15.69 5.57 0.38
CA THR A 212 -16.33 6.18 1.55
C THR A 212 -15.78 7.59 1.82
N LYS A 213 -16.51 8.38 2.63
CA LYS A 213 -16.03 9.70 3.08
C LYS A 213 -15.07 9.58 4.26
N ASP A 214 -15.27 8.56 5.09
CA ASP A 214 -14.48 8.30 6.27
C ASP A 214 -13.59 7.08 6.03
N PHE A 215 -12.33 7.20 6.46
CA PHE A 215 -11.41 6.09 6.42
C PHE A 215 -11.61 5.21 7.65
N VAL A 216 -12.04 3.98 7.42
CA VAL A 216 -12.15 2.93 8.43
C VAL A 216 -11.63 1.63 7.82
N ASN A 217 -10.76 0.93 8.54
CA ASN A 217 -10.33 -0.42 8.18
C ASN A 217 -10.98 -1.46 9.11
N PRO A 218 -12.14 -2.03 8.73
CA PRO A 218 -12.84 -3.01 9.54
C PRO A 218 -12.01 -4.26 9.86
N TYR A 219 -11.07 -4.61 9.00
CA TYR A 219 -10.16 -5.73 9.23
C TYR A 219 -9.26 -5.51 10.45
N ALA A 220 -8.71 -4.29 10.59
CA ALA A 220 -7.90 -3.94 11.75
C ALA A 220 -8.68 -4.07 13.05
N THR A 221 -9.90 -3.54 13.06
CA THR A 221 -10.78 -3.59 14.22
C THR A 221 -11.21 -5.02 14.54
N TYR A 222 -11.53 -5.83 13.52
CA TYR A 222 -11.89 -7.23 13.68
C TYR A 222 -10.75 -8.04 14.30
N LEU A 223 -9.56 -8.02 13.71
CA LEU A 223 -8.40 -8.77 14.22
C LEU A 223 -8.02 -8.35 15.64
N ALA A 224 -8.01 -7.05 15.92
CA ALA A 224 -7.77 -6.57 17.28
C ALA A 224 -8.83 -7.09 18.25
N SER A 225 -10.11 -7.11 17.86
CA SER A 225 -11.17 -7.64 18.73
C SER A 225 -11.00 -9.12 19.02
N VAL A 226 -10.64 -9.93 18.02
CA VAL A 226 -10.33 -11.37 18.17
C VAL A 226 -9.12 -11.57 19.08
N PHE A 227 -8.03 -10.79 18.85
CA PHE A 227 -6.85 -10.83 19.71
C PHE A 227 -7.21 -10.57 21.18
N PHE A 228 -7.94 -9.47 21.48
CA PHE A 228 -8.32 -9.13 22.85
C PHE A 228 -9.28 -10.17 23.46
N PHE A 229 -10.14 -10.79 22.66
CA PHE A 229 -10.96 -11.90 23.10
C PHE A 229 -10.11 -13.11 23.53
N MET A 230 -9.13 -13.50 22.72
CA MET A 230 -8.21 -14.59 23.03
C MET A 230 -7.32 -14.26 24.23
N ASP A 231 -6.98 -12.98 24.41
CA ASP A 231 -6.18 -12.45 25.53
C ASP A 231 -7.01 -12.20 26.82
N ASN A 232 -8.26 -12.64 26.83
CA ASN A 232 -9.23 -12.52 27.92
C ASN A 232 -9.61 -11.07 28.31
N ASP A 233 -9.32 -10.09 27.47
CA ASP A 233 -9.78 -8.71 27.61
C ASP A 233 -11.16 -8.55 26.91
N TYR A 234 -12.16 -9.24 27.46
CA TYR A 234 -13.46 -9.39 26.82
C TYR A 234 -14.22 -8.07 26.65
N ARG A 235 -14.02 -7.09 27.58
CA ARG A 235 -14.67 -5.78 27.46
C ARG A 235 -14.16 -5.03 26.25
N LYS A 236 -12.84 -4.90 26.13
CA LYS A 236 -12.20 -4.27 24.97
C LYS A 236 -12.55 -5.00 23.68
N ALA A 237 -12.51 -6.33 23.70
CA ALA A 237 -12.90 -7.14 22.55
C ALA A 237 -14.32 -6.84 22.07
N ALA A 238 -15.30 -6.77 23.00
CA ALA A 238 -16.69 -6.49 22.66
C ALA A 238 -16.91 -5.05 22.19
N ASP A 239 -16.20 -4.07 22.77
CA ASP A 239 -16.26 -2.67 22.32
C ASP A 239 -15.75 -2.50 20.90
N LEU A 240 -14.62 -3.11 20.56
CA LEU A 240 -14.07 -3.12 19.21
C LEU A 240 -15.00 -3.87 18.23
N PHE A 241 -15.50 -5.04 18.62
CA PHE A 241 -16.39 -5.81 17.75
C PHE A 241 -17.72 -5.08 17.48
N ARG A 242 -18.19 -4.26 18.42
CA ARG A 242 -19.35 -3.40 18.22
C ARG A 242 -19.18 -2.47 17.01
N GLU A 243 -17.98 -1.93 16.79
CA GLU A 243 -17.71 -1.09 15.63
C GLU A 243 -17.78 -1.90 14.32
N VAL A 244 -17.23 -3.12 14.31
CA VAL A 244 -17.33 -4.05 13.17
C VAL A 244 -18.80 -4.37 12.86
N ALA A 245 -19.61 -4.65 13.91
CA ALA A 245 -21.02 -4.97 13.76
C ALA A 245 -21.85 -3.78 13.26
N LYS A 246 -21.52 -2.55 13.66
CA LYS A 246 -22.17 -1.32 13.17
C LYS A 246 -21.95 -1.08 11.68
N ILE A 247 -20.75 -1.39 11.17
CA ILE A 247 -20.42 -1.25 9.75
C ILE A 247 -21.10 -2.36 8.93
N ASN A 248 -21.36 -3.51 9.54
CA ASN A 248 -21.97 -4.70 8.91
C ASN A 248 -23.37 -5.02 9.48
N PRO A 249 -24.34 -4.08 9.50
CA PRO A 249 -25.60 -4.24 10.25
C PRO A 249 -26.51 -5.34 9.67
N LYS A 250 -26.40 -5.65 8.40
CA LYS A 250 -27.21 -6.67 7.71
C LYS A 250 -26.54 -8.05 7.67
N ASN A 251 -25.28 -8.15 8.07
CA ASN A 251 -24.52 -9.40 8.06
C ASN A 251 -24.86 -10.23 9.30
N LYS A 252 -25.71 -11.25 9.13
CA LYS A 252 -26.21 -12.07 10.23
C LYS A 252 -25.12 -12.81 10.98
N GLU A 253 -24.06 -13.27 10.30
CA GLU A 253 -22.97 -14.01 10.96
C GLU A 253 -22.13 -13.07 11.83
N ILE A 254 -21.84 -11.86 11.36
CA ILE A 254 -21.17 -10.82 12.16
C ILE A 254 -22.01 -10.43 13.38
N GLN A 255 -23.33 -10.32 13.24
CA GLN A 255 -24.21 -10.01 14.37
C GLN A 255 -24.24 -11.15 15.40
N LYS A 256 -24.21 -12.43 14.97
CA LYS A 256 -24.10 -13.58 15.86
C LYS A 256 -22.75 -13.60 16.60
N GLU A 257 -21.66 -13.33 15.89
CA GLU A 257 -20.33 -13.25 16.48
C GLU A 257 -20.28 -12.13 17.53
N TYR A 258 -20.82 -10.94 17.22
CA TYR A 258 -20.93 -9.84 18.18
C TYR A 258 -21.72 -10.24 19.44
N ALA A 259 -22.82 -10.98 19.30
CA ALA A 259 -23.59 -11.46 20.45
C ALA A 259 -22.74 -12.34 21.39
N VAL A 260 -21.85 -13.16 20.84
CA VAL A 260 -20.88 -13.97 21.63
C VAL A 260 -19.91 -13.07 22.38
N PHE A 261 -19.30 -12.08 21.70
CA PHE A 261 -18.36 -11.14 22.31
C PHE A 261 -19.02 -10.35 23.44
N LYS A 262 -20.21 -9.80 23.19
CA LYS A 262 -21.02 -9.07 24.19
C LYS A 262 -21.40 -9.96 25.35
N GLY A 263 -21.87 -11.17 25.10
CA GLY A 263 -22.24 -12.15 26.13
C GLY A 263 -21.04 -12.50 27.02
N ARG A 264 -19.86 -12.63 26.41
CA ARG A 264 -18.64 -12.94 27.17
C ARG A 264 -18.15 -11.78 28.01
N ALA A 265 -18.24 -10.54 27.51
CA ALA A 265 -17.92 -9.32 28.25
C ALA A 265 -18.79 -9.10 29.47
N ASN A 266 -20.07 -9.51 29.40
CA ASN A 266 -21.04 -9.37 30.48
C ASN A 266 -21.04 -10.57 31.45
N SER A 267 -20.32 -11.64 31.16
CA SER A 267 -20.28 -12.84 31.97
C SER A 267 -19.40 -12.67 33.20
N VAL A 268 -19.91 -12.99 34.38
CA VAL A 268 -19.15 -13.06 35.64
C VAL A 268 -18.21 -14.29 35.62
N SER A 269 -18.59 -15.35 34.92
CA SER A 269 -17.81 -16.58 34.84
C SER A 269 -16.65 -16.47 33.85
N LYS A 270 -15.42 -16.80 34.29
CA LYS A 270 -14.28 -16.94 33.41
C LYS A 270 -14.33 -18.22 32.55
N LYS A 271 -15.15 -19.20 32.93
CA LYS A 271 -15.40 -20.43 32.18
C LYS A 271 -16.41 -20.19 31.08
N GLY A 272 -16.14 -20.59 29.87
CA GLY A 272 -17.06 -20.45 28.73
C GLY A 272 -16.55 -21.24 27.53
N LYS A 273 -17.42 -21.33 26.52
CA LYS A 273 -17.09 -21.97 25.27
C LYS A 273 -15.84 -21.37 24.66
N LYS A 274 -15.06 -22.19 24.00
CA LYS A 274 -13.91 -21.80 23.21
C LYS A 274 -14.31 -21.78 21.73
N TYR A 275 -13.68 -20.90 20.99
CA TYR A 275 -14.03 -20.66 19.58
C TYR A 275 -12.82 -20.77 18.68
N ILE A 276 -13.09 -21.14 17.44
CA ILE A 276 -12.15 -21.09 16.31
C ILE A 276 -12.60 -19.88 15.49
N PHE A 277 -11.72 -18.87 15.39
CA PHE A 277 -11.86 -17.71 14.52
C PHE A 277 -11.06 -18.01 13.25
N VAL A 278 -11.70 -17.97 12.10
CA VAL A 278 -11.04 -18.15 10.83
C VAL A 278 -11.13 -16.85 10.05
N VAL A 279 -9.99 -16.35 9.60
CA VAL A 279 -9.85 -15.21 8.71
C VAL A 279 -9.36 -15.71 7.37
N TYR A 280 -10.11 -15.43 6.34
CA TYR A 280 -9.78 -15.76 4.97
C TYR A 280 -9.36 -14.49 4.22
N GLU A 281 -8.07 -14.38 3.95
CA GLU A 281 -7.45 -13.34 3.14
C GLU A 281 -7.43 -13.79 1.67
N ASN A 282 -8.29 -13.21 0.86
CA ASN A 282 -8.59 -13.66 -0.49
C ASN A 282 -7.88 -12.87 -1.58
N GLY A 283 -7.27 -13.53 -2.53
CA GLY A 283 -6.71 -12.98 -3.76
C GLY A 283 -5.63 -11.90 -3.54
N PHE A 284 -5.35 -11.14 -4.57
CA PHE A 284 -4.51 -9.94 -4.47
C PHE A 284 -5.38 -8.70 -4.54
N GLY A 285 -5.15 -7.74 -3.66
CA GLY A 285 -5.79 -6.43 -3.66
C GLY A 285 -5.43 -5.62 -4.90
N VAL A 286 -6.18 -4.55 -5.13
CA VAL A 286 -5.93 -3.59 -6.20
C VAL A 286 -4.49 -3.09 -6.14
N MET A 287 -3.89 -2.89 -7.30
CA MET A 287 -2.52 -2.38 -7.40
C MET A 287 -2.50 -1.00 -8.05
N LYS A 288 -1.51 -0.18 -7.69
CA LYS A 288 -1.18 1.00 -8.47
C LYS A 288 -0.58 0.57 -9.80
N ASP A 289 -1.05 1.21 -10.86
CA ASP A 289 -0.56 1.08 -12.23
C ASP A 289 -0.43 2.49 -12.82
N ASP A 290 0.08 2.62 -14.01
CA ASP A 290 0.18 3.90 -14.70
C ASP A 290 -0.56 3.89 -16.03
N PHE A 291 -0.97 5.06 -16.46
CA PHE A 291 -1.46 5.31 -17.80
C PHE A 291 -0.96 6.66 -18.28
N THR A 292 -0.92 6.83 -19.58
CA THR A 292 -0.40 8.04 -20.20
C THR A 292 -1.50 8.72 -21.00
N LEU A 293 -1.69 10.02 -20.75
CA LEU A 293 -2.52 10.88 -21.57
C LEU A 293 -1.67 11.82 -22.38
N THR A 294 -1.98 11.95 -23.67
CA THR A 294 -1.36 12.94 -24.55
C THR A 294 -2.19 14.21 -24.48
N LEU A 295 -1.62 15.28 -23.93
CA LEU A 295 -2.31 16.55 -23.66
C LEU A 295 -1.62 17.72 -24.36
N PRO A 296 -2.38 18.75 -24.80
CA PRO A 296 -1.82 19.98 -25.34
C PRO A 296 -1.41 20.95 -24.22
N PHE A 297 -0.23 21.56 -24.34
CA PHE A 297 0.26 22.60 -23.45
C PHE A 297 0.68 23.83 -24.23
N VAL A 298 0.32 25.00 -23.71
CA VAL A 298 0.70 26.29 -24.29
C VAL A 298 2.01 26.76 -23.65
N VAL A 299 3.08 26.84 -24.46
CA VAL A 299 4.38 27.34 -24.04
C VAL A 299 4.81 28.45 -24.99
N ASP A 300 5.04 29.67 -24.51
CA ASP A 300 5.47 30.81 -25.30
C ASP A 300 4.69 31.01 -26.60
N LYS A 301 3.34 31.00 -26.52
CA LYS A 301 2.39 31.11 -27.65
C LYS A 301 2.33 29.91 -28.61
N ASN A 302 3.12 28.88 -28.39
CA ASN A 302 3.07 27.63 -29.14
C ASN A 302 2.26 26.58 -28.39
N ILE A 303 1.54 25.72 -29.14
CA ILE A 303 0.89 24.54 -28.59
C ILE A 303 1.85 23.36 -28.78
N VAL A 304 2.27 22.77 -27.66
CA VAL A 304 3.13 21.59 -27.63
C VAL A 304 2.32 20.43 -27.06
N THR A 305 2.17 19.36 -27.82
CA THR A 305 1.52 18.14 -27.35
C THR A 305 2.55 17.23 -26.71
N THR A 306 2.29 16.81 -25.45
CA THR A 306 3.20 15.95 -24.70
C THR A 306 2.44 14.93 -23.84
N ASN A 307 3.16 13.92 -23.41
CA ASN A 307 2.62 12.84 -22.60
C ASN A 307 2.68 13.18 -21.11
N VAL A 308 1.59 12.95 -20.40
CA VAL A 308 1.48 13.04 -18.95
C VAL A 308 1.27 11.64 -18.40
N ALA A 309 2.20 11.14 -17.61
CA ALA A 309 2.05 9.88 -16.91
C ALA A 309 1.28 10.09 -15.60
N LEU A 310 0.26 9.30 -15.38
CA LEU A 310 -0.67 9.40 -14.26
C LEU A 310 -0.82 8.04 -13.58
N GLN A 311 -0.98 8.03 -12.27
CA GLN A 311 -1.27 6.81 -11.54
C GLN A 311 -2.72 6.37 -11.77
N THR A 312 -2.96 5.08 -11.77
CA THR A 312 -4.29 4.47 -11.76
C THR A 312 -4.35 3.30 -10.79
N LEU A 313 -5.53 2.72 -10.65
CA LEU A 313 -5.74 1.50 -9.88
C LEU A 313 -6.20 0.39 -10.81
N LYS A 314 -5.54 -0.76 -10.72
CA LYS A 314 -5.89 -1.95 -11.49
C LYS A 314 -6.35 -3.06 -10.57
N LYS A 315 -7.60 -3.52 -10.76
CA LYS A 315 -8.14 -4.66 -10.04
C LYS A 315 -7.40 -5.94 -10.42
N ARG A 316 -7.27 -6.82 -9.45
CA ARG A 316 -6.72 -8.17 -9.64
C ARG A 316 -7.77 -9.20 -9.27
N GLU A 317 -7.59 -10.43 -9.77
CA GLU A 317 -8.53 -11.50 -9.52
C GLU A 317 -8.48 -11.99 -8.06
N ALA A 318 -9.64 -12.43 -7.57
CA ALA A 318 -9.76 -13.13 -6.31
C ALA A 318 -9.41 -14.63 -6.49
N SER A 319 -9.13 -15.30 -5.38
CA SER A 319 -9.09 -16.76 -5.35
C SER A 319 -10.52 -17.32 -5.27
N PHE A 320 -10.92 -17.89 -4.14
CA PHE A 320 -12.30 -18.36 -3.96
C PHE A 320 -13.18 -17.27 -3.35
N PRO A 321 -14.47 -17.17 -3.72
CA PRO A 321 -15.35 -16.14 -3.15
C PRO A 321 -15.56 -16.30 -1.63
N ASN A 322 -15.43 -17.52 -1.11
CA ASN A 322 -15.53 -17.88 0.30
C ASN A 322 -14.90 -19.27 0.53
N ILE A 323 -14.74 -19.63 1.80
CA ILE A 323 -14.36 -20.99 2.23
C ILE A 323 -15.34 -21.47 3.31
N LYS A 324 -15.36 -22.76 3.60
CA LYS A 324 -16.22 -23.38 4.63
C LYS A 324 -15.37 -23.90 5.78
N VAL A 325 -15.74 -23.56 7.00
CA VAL A 325 -15.09 -23.96 8.25
C VAL A 325 -16.04 -24.83 9.05
N ASN A 326 -15.76 -26.13 9.18
CA ASN A 326 -16.67 -27.09 9.81
C ASN A 326 -18.12 -26.98 9.26
N GLY A 327 -18.26 -26.73 7.95
CA GLY A 327 -19.54 -26.56 7.27
C GLY A 327 -20.12 -25.13 7.31
N VAL A 328 -19.57 -24.20 8.10
CA VAL A 328 -19.98 -22.80 8.13
C VAL A 328 -19.23 -22.01 7.07
N GLN A 329 -19.94 -21.30 6.23
CA GLN A 329 -19.35 -20.45 5.18
C GLN A 329 -18.80 -19.15 5.79
N THR A 330 -17.60 -18.71 5.33
CA THR A 330 -17.07 -17.40 5.68
C THR A 330 -17.93 -16.28 5.08
N THR A 331 -18.02 -15.17 5.79
CA THR A 331 -18.73 -13.95 5.38
C THR A 331 -17.78 -12.77 5.26
N GLU A 332 -17.96 -11.95 4.25
CA GLU A 332 -17.10 -10.78 4.03
C GLU A 332 -17.27 -9.74 5.14
N VAL A 333 -16.15 -9.26 5.66
CA VAL A 333 -16.06 -8.14 6.63
C VAL A 333 -15.66 -6.86 5.91
N VAL A 334 -14.75 -6.96 4.94
CA VAL A 334 -14.23 -5.82 4.21
C VAL A 334 -13.75 -6.21 2.82
N ASP A 335 -14.02 -5.35 1.84
CA ASP A 335 -13.33 -5.26 0.57
C ASP A 335 -12.20 -4.23 0.72
N LEU A 336 -10.96 -4.71 0.74
CA LEU A 336 -9.79 -3.85 0.95
C LEU A 336 -9.50 -2.98 -0.29
N ASP A 337 -9.91 -3.41 -1.48
CA ASP A 337 -9.83 -2.61 -2.70
C ASP A 337 -10.57 -1.28 -2.55
N ASN A 338 -11.73 -1.28 -1.89
CA ASN A 338 -12.51 -0.08 -1.64
C ASN A 338 -11.82 0.88 -0.65
N ILE A 339 -11.07 0.36 0.33
CA ILE A 339 -10.27 1.17 1.27
C ILE A 339 -9.11 1.83 0.54
N ILE A 340 -8.37 1.06 -0.27
CA ILE A 340 -7.26 1.55 -1.08
C ILE A 340 -7.75 2.62 -2.07
N ALA A 341 -8.87 2.36 -2.75
CA ALA A 341 -9.47 3.32 -3.68
C ALA A 341 -9.97 4.59 -2.98
N THR A 342 -10.44 4.48 -1.73
CA THR A 342 -10.85 5.66 -0.92
C THR A 342 -9.67 6.57 -0.65
N GLU A 343 -8.55 6.05 -0.18
CA GLU A 343 -7.32 6.83 0.06
C GLU A 343 -6.76 7.41 -1.24
N PHE A 344 -6.74 6.61 -2.31
CA PHE A 344 -6.32 7.06 -3.63
C PHE A 344 -7.15 8.25 -4.13
N LYS A 345 -8.48 8.20 -3.96
CA LYS A 345 -9.39 9.28 -4.34
C LYS A 345 -9.16 10.57 -3.56
N ILE A 346 -8.81 10.48 -2.27
CA ILE A 346 -8.48 11.63 -1.44
C ILE A 346 -7.23 12.33 -1.96
N ASN A 347 -6.23 11.59 -2.41
CA ASN A 347 -4.94 12.10 -2.87
C ASN A 347 -4.94 12.48 -4.37
N MET A 348 -5.92 12.04 -5.13
CA MET A 348 -6.00 12.24 -6.58
C MET A 348 -5.87 13.70 -7.03
N PRO A 349 -6.54 14.71 -6.43
CA PRO A 349 -6.44 16.10 -6.91
C PRO A 349 -5.01 16.64 -6.89
N ALA A 350 -4.26 16.37 -5.82
CA ALA A 350 -2.87 16.79 -5.72
C ALA A 350 -1.97 16.05 -6.69
N MET A 351 -2.18 14.75 -6.82
CA MET A 351 -1.44 13.90 -7.73
C MET A 351 -1.58 14.37 -9.19
N ILE A 352 -2.79 14.68 -9.64
CA ILE A 352 -3.03 15.22 -10.98
C ILE A 352 -2.36 16.58 -11.15
N THR A 353 -2.56 17.49 -10.18
CA THR A 353 -1.98 18.83 -10.23
C THR A 353 -0.46 18.79 -10.32
N LYS A 354 0.16 17.93 -9.51
CA LYS A 354 1.61 17.73 -9.52
C LYS A 354 2.11 17.18 -10.85
N ALA A 355 1.45 16.16 -11.41
CA ALA A 355 1.82 15.59 -12.69
C ALA A 355 1.72 16.61 -13.84
N LEU A 356 0.65 17.41 -13.88
CA LEU A 356 0.48 18.47 -14.86
C LEU A 356 1.54 19.57 -14.68
N ALA A 357 1.78 20.04 -13.46
CA ALA A 357 2.78 21.07 -13.17
C ALA A 357 4.20 20.61 -13.56
N GLN A 358 4.57 19.38 -13.21
CA GLN A 358 5.85 18.79 -13.62
C GLN A 358 5.99 18.74 -15.15
N THR A 359 4.90 18.37 -15.85
CA THR A 359 4.90 18.30 -17.31
C THR A 359 5.03 19.70 -17.93
N ILE A 360 4.34 20.72 -17.40
CA ILE A 360 4.49 22.12 -17.84
C ILE A 360 5.95 22.57 -17.69
N THR A 361 6.56 22.37 -16.52
CA THR A 361 7.94 22.77 -16.24
C THR A 361 8.93 22.08 -17.18
N LYS A 362 8.81 20.76 -17.36
CA LYS A 362 9.68 19.99 -18.26
C LYS A 362 9.53 20.39 -19.73
N THR A 363 8.29 20.62 -20.17
CA THR A 363 8.01 21.06 -21.55
C THR A 363 8.57 22.46 -21.80
N THR A 364 8.41 23.38 -20.85
CA THR A 364 8.98 24.74 -20.92
C THR A 364 10.51 24.68 -21.01
N LEU A 365 11.16 23.89 -20.15
CA LEU A 365 12.62 23.69 -20.21
C LEU A 365 13.08 23.15 -21.53
N ASN A 366 12.40 22.15 -22.10
CA ASN A 366 12.75 21.57 -23.40
C ASN A 366 12.65 22.61 -24.52
N VAL A 367 11.61 23.46 -24.53
CA VAL A 367 11.45 24.53 -25.52
C VAL A 367 12.58 25.57 -25.39
N VAL A 368 12.92 26.00 -24.16
CA VAL A 368 14.01 26.95 -23.91
C VAL A 368 15.37 26.37 -24.33
N VAL A 369 15.64 25.11 -23.98
CA VAL A 369 16.88 24.43 -24.38
C VAL A 369 16.97 24.30 -25.90
N ALA A 370 15.88 23.90 -26.58
CA ALA A 370 15.85 23.76 -28.03
C ALA A 370 16.07 25.10 -28.75
N SER A 371 15.46 26.18 -28.25
CA SER A 371 15.61 27.52 -28.84
C SER A 371 17.01 28.13 -28.65
N ASN A 372 17.76 27.70 -27.63
CA ASN A 372 19.09 28.19 -27.31
C ASN A 372 20.21 27.19 -27.62
N ASP A 373 19.89 26.05 -28.22
CA ASP A 373 20.86 24.98 -28.49
C ASP A 373 21.83 25.36 -29.65
N LYS A 374 23.00 25.81 -29.27
CA LYS A 374 24.13 26.10 -30.20
C LYS A 374 25.02 24.88 -30.44
N THR A 375 24.69 23.70 -29.92
CA THR A 375 25.52 22.49 -30.01
C THR A 375 25.12 21.56 -31.16
N GLY A 376 24.28 22.03 -32.10
CA GLY A 376 23.77 21.25 -33.20
C GLY A 376 22.73 20.18 -32.78
N GLY A 377 21.95 20.49 -31.77
CA GLY A 377 20.87 19.60 -31.27
C GLY A 377 21.27 18.66 -30.13
N PHE A 378 22.55 18.68 -29.71
CA PHE A 378 23.01 17.76 -28.68
C PHE A 378 22.40 18.02 -27.30
N LEU A 379 22.24 19.30 -26.88
CA LEU A 379 21.62 19.66 -25.61
C LEU A 379 20.10 19.42 -25.64
N SER A 380 19.45 19.76 -26.74
CA SER A 380 18.01 19.54 -26.91
C SER A 380 17.67 18.04 -26.94
N LEU A 381 18.48 17.22 -27.60
CA LEU A 381 18.33 15.76 -27.56
C LEU A 381 18.51 15.22 -26.14
N GLY A 382 19.52 15.67 -25.42
CA GLY A 382 19.78 15.26 -24.04
C GLY A 382 18.61 15.63 -23.09
N SER A 383 18.05 16.84 -23.22
CA SER A 383 16.90 17.28 -22.41
C SER A 383 15.63 16.48 -22.73
N SER A 384 15.38 16.18 -24.02
CA SER A 384 14.23 15.38 -24.44
C SER A 384 14.31 13.95 -23.93
N ILE A 385 15.49 13.32 -23.98
CA ILE A 385 15.72 12.00 -23.42
C ILE A 385 15.48 12.00 -21.91
N LEU A 386 16.03 12.98 -21.18
CA LEU A 386 15.84 13.11 -19.73
C LEU A 386 14.38 13.26 -19.38
N THR A 387 13.63 14.10 -20.10
CA THR A 387 12.19 14.31 -19.89
C THR A 387 11.41 13.02 -20.09
N THR A 388 11.72 12.25 -21.13
CA THR A 388 11.05 10.96 -21.39
C THR A 388 11.33 9.96 -20.29
N LEU A 389 12.58 9.85 -19.84
CA LEU A 389 12.97 8.92 -18.76
C LEU A 389 12.37 9.27 -17.41
N THR A 390 12.10 10.55 -17.15
CA THR A 390 11.52 11.02 -15.88
C THR A 390 10.01 11.18 -15.91
N ASN A 391 9.33 10.75 -16.97
CA ASN A 391 7.88 10.89 -17.14
C ASN A 391 7.16 9.57 -16.85
N ASN A 392 7.40 8.99 -15.68
CA ASN A 392 6.72 7.78 -15.20
C ASN A 392 5.97 8.09 -13.90
N ALA A 393 4.79 7.53 -13.72
CA ALA A 393 4.05 7.61 -12.47
C ALA A 393 4.66 6.65 -11.41
N ASP A 394 4.53 7.01 -10.12
CA ASP A 394 4.97 6.14 -9.03
C ASP A 394 3.94 5.03 -8.79
N VAL A 395 4.26 3.82 -9.22
CA VAL A 395 3.40 2.64 -9.10
C VAL A 395 3.76 1.76 -7.90
N ARG A 396 4.62 2.24 -7.00
CA ARG A 396 4.95 1.53 -5.76
C ARG A 396 3.73 1.39 -4.87
N SER A 397 3.54 0.21 -4.31
CA SER A 397 2.47 -0.12 -3.35
C SER A 397 2.78 -1.45 -2.67
N TRP A 398 2.05 -1.79 -1.63
CA TRP A 398 2.14 -3.11 -1.01
C TRP A 398 1.46 -4.17 -1.87
N ARG A 399 2.24 -4.87 -2.67
CA ARG A 399 1.77 -5.76 -3.74
C ARG A 399 1.05 -7.01 -3.25
N GLY A 400 1.37 -7.47 -2.04
CA GLY A 400 0.87 -8.73 -1.49
C GLY A 400 -0.40 -8.64 -0.64
N LEU A 401 -0.99 -7.45 -0.44
CA LEU A 401 -2.21 -7.31 0.35
C LEU A 401 -3.39 -8.08 -0.27
N PRO A 402 -4.31 -8.63 0.56
CA PRO A 402 -5.50 -9.31 0.06
C PRO A 402 -6.49 -8.33 -0.58
N LYS A 403 -7.30 -8.85 -1.49
CA LYS A 403 -8.40 -8.12 -2.12
C LYS A 403 -9.54 -7.86 -1.14
N ASN A 404 -10.03 -8.91 -0.52
CA ASN A 404 -11.06 -8.84 0.51
C ASN A 404 -10.79 -9.85 1.63
N ILE A 405 -11.45 -9.62 2.74
CA ILE A 405 -11.33 -10.44 3.93
C ILE A 405 -12.72 -10.95 4.32
N SER A 406 -12.82 -12.28 4.47
CA SER A 406 -13.99 -12.95 4.98
C SER A 406 -13.67 -13.72 6.25
N VAL A 407 -14.64 -13.89 7.13
CA VAL A 407 -14.44 -14.50 8.44
C VAL A 407 -15.50 -15.55 8.75
N ALA A 408 -15.17 -16.47 9.65
CA ALA A 408 -16.12 -17.36 10.28
C ALA A 408 -15.70 -17.64 11.72
N MET A 409 -16.66 -17.71 12.62
CA MET A 409 -16.48 -18.15 13.99
C MET A 409 -17.28 -19.44 14.24
N VAL A 410 -16.61 -20.48 14.72
CA VAL A 410 -17.26 -21.74 15.11
C VAL A 410 -16.82 -22.15 16.52
N GLU A 411 -17.66 -22.93 17.22
CA GLU A 411 -17.29 -23.49 18.54
C GLU A 411 -16.12 -24.48 18.37
N ASN A 412 -15.10 -24.37 19.22
CA ASN A 412 -13.99 -25.30 19.22
C ASN A 412 -14.38 -26.64 19.88
N LYS A 413 -14.58 -27.65 19.07
CA LYS A 413 -14.89 -29.03 19.49
C LYS A 413 -13.69 -29.96 19.45
N GLY A 414 -12.47 -29.41 19.26
CA GLY A 414 -11.22 -30.18 19.23
C GLY A 414 -10.71 -30.48 17.82
N SER A 415 -11.40 -30.02 16.79
CA SER A 415 -10.94 -30.18 15.40
C SER A 415 -11.43 -29.06 14.50
N VAL A 416 -10.70 -28.81 13.43
CA VAL A 416 -11.09 -27.90 12.36
C VAL A 416 -10.90 -28.60 11.01
N ASN A 417 -11.86 -28.38 10.10
CA ASN A 417 -11.77 -28.74 8.69
C ASN A 417 -12.19 -27.54 7.85
N ILE A 418 -11.29 -27.10 6.98
CA ILE A 418 -11.49 -25.96 6.09
C ILE A 418 -11.49 -26.46 4.65
N LYS A 419 -12.53 -26.11 3.90
CA LYS A 419 -12.72 -26.52 2.50
C LYS A 419 -12.98 -25.32 1.60
N ASN A 420 -12.57 -25.43 0.34
CA ASN A 420 -12.96 -24.50 -0.71
C ASN A 420 -14.44 -24.69 -1.11
N PRO A 421 -15.02 -23.85 -1.98
CA PRO A 421 -16.42 -23.96 -2.42
C PRO A 421 -16.71 -25.27 -3.15
N GLN A 422 -15.72 -25.88 -3.80
CA GLN A 422 -15.83 -27.16 -4.51
C GLN A 422 -15.84 -28.38 -3.56
N GLY A 423 -15.53 -28.15 -2.27
CA GLY A 423 -15.49 -29.20 -1.25
C GLY A 423 -14.10 -29.83 -1.06
N GLU A 424 -13.09 -29.33 -1.77
CA GLU A 424 -11.71 -29.78 -1.61
C GLU A 424 -11.12 -29.24 -0.30
N GLU A 425 -10.31 -30.06 0.35
CA GLU A 425 -9.69 -29.71 1.62
C GLU A 425 -8.57 -28.69 1.45
N ILE A 426 -8.67 -27.57 2.19
CA ILE A 426 -7.60 -26.57 2.33
C ILE A 426 -6.74 -26.90 3.55
N TYR A 427 -7.39 -27.24 4.67
CA TYR A 427 -6.71 -27.47 5.93
C TYR A 427 -7.54 -28.31 6.89
N THR A 428 -6.92 -29.29 7.55
CA THR A 428 -7.51 -30.07 8.64
C THR A 428 -6.51 -30.22 9.76
N ASN A 429 -6.96 -30.01 11.01
CA ASN A 429 -6.10 -30.19 12.18
C ASN A 429 -6.92 -30.55 13.44
N THR A 430 -6.25 -31.20 14.39
CA THR A 430 -6.74 -31.41 15.75
C THR A 430 -6.32 -30.25 16.62
N LEU A 431 -7.25 -29.73 17.45
CA LEU A 431 -7.05 -28.54 18.28
C LEU A 431 -7.24 -28.89 19.77
N ASP A 432 -6.57 -28.14 20.64
CA ASP A 432 -6.90 -28.16 22.06
C ASP A 432 -8.29 -27.50 22.26
N LYS A 433 -9.29 -28.29 22.60
CA LYS A 433 -10.68 -27.84 22.83
C LYS A 433 -10.83 -26.83 23.99
N ASN A 434 -9.81 -26.71 24.84
CA ASN A 434 -9.81 -25.82 25.98
C ASN A 434 -9.22 -24.43 25.65
N LYS A 435 -8.77 -24.24 24.41
CA LYS A 435 -8.17 -23.00 23.92
C LYS A 435 -9.02 -22.38 22.82
N ASN A 436 -8.98 -21.06 22.71
CA ASN A 436 -9.42 -20.39 21.49
C ASN A 436 -8.37 -20.59 20.40
N ALA A 437 -8.78 -20.55 19.15
CA ALA A 437 -7.88 -20.64 18.00
C ALA A 437 -8.15 -19.48 17.03
N LEU A 438 -7.10 -18.89 16.50
CA LEU A 438 -7.14 -18.01 15.34
C LEU A 438 -6.43 -18.71 14.18
N ILE A 439 -7.10 -18.81 13.05
CA ILE A 439 -6.56 -19.42 11.82
C ILE A 439 -6.62 -18.36 10.72
N ILE A 440 -5.48 -17.98 10.19
CA ILE A 440 -5.37 -17.11 9.02
C ILE A 440 -5.14 -17.99 7.80
N VAL A 441 -6.06 -17.93 6.85
CA VAL A 441 -5.98 -18.64 5.56
C VAL A 441 -5.71 -17.61 4.49
N ARG A 442 -4.52 -17.60 3.91
CA ARG A 442 -4.12 -16.73 2.81
C ARG A 442 -4.15 -17.50 1.50
N SER A 443 -5.04 -17.13 0.59
CA SER A 443 -5.17 -17.75 -0.73
C SER A 443 -4.92 -16.71 -1.82
N PHE A 444 -3.88 -16.88 -2.61
CA PHE A 444 -3.48 -15.95 -3.66
C PHE A 444 -4.27 -16.17 -4.96
N ALA A 445 -4.47 -17.42 -5.36
CA ALA A 445 -5.19 -17.84 -6.55
C ALA A 445 -5.79 -19.23 -6.35
N GLN A 446 -6.79 -19.59 -7.15
CA GLN A 446 -7.50 -20.88 -7.03
C GLN A 446 -6.58 -22.09 -7.29
N ASN A 447 -5.60 -21.93 -8.19
CA ASN A 447 -4.66 -22.96 -8.59
C ASN A 447 -3.40 -23.06 -7.71
N LEU A 448 -3.34 -22.27 -6.62
CA LEU A 448 -2.22 -22.28 -5.70
C LEU A 448 -2.64 -22.79 -4.31
N PRO A 449 -1.76 -23.52 -3.60
CA PRO A 449 -2.01 -23.88 -2.21
C PRO A 449 -2.19 -22.63 -1.34
N SER A 450 -3.15 -22.67 -0.43
CA SER A 450 -3.32 -21.62 0.57
C SER A 450 -2.27 -21.76 1.67
N ASN A 451 -1.77 -20.61 2.17
CA ASN A 451 -0.97 -20.58 3.39
C ASN A 451 -1.90 -20.55 4.60
N VAL A 452 -1.63 -21.37 5.59
CA VAL A 452 -2.46 -21.44 6.80
C VAL A 452 -1.59 -21.29 8.04
N ASN A 453 -1.90 -20.31 8.87
CA ASN A 453 -1.27 -20.08 10.15
C ASN A 453 -2.28 -20.33 11.27
N LEU A 454 -1.90 -21.10 12.27
CA LEU A 454 -2.72 -21.45 13.42
C LEU A 454 -2.08 -20.95 14.71
N THR A 455 -2.79 -20.18 15.48
CA THR A 455 -2.41 -19.78 16.84
C THR A 455 -3.50 -20.22 17.84
N GLN A 456 -3.12 -20.87 18.93
CA GLN A 456 -4.04 -21.28 20.02
C GLN A 456 -3.65 -20.65 21.37
N LYS A 457 -4.65 -20.06 22.04
CA LYS A 457 -4.47 -19.47 23.39
C LYS A 457 -5.61 -19.77 24.34
#